data_b5582d7d9033e1d9eb8241de33782e68
#
_entry.id   b5582d7d9033e1d9eb8241de33782e68
#
_cell.length_a   1.000
_cell.length_b   1.000
_cell.length_c   1.000
_cell.angle_alpha   90.00
_cell.angle_beta   90.00
_cell.angle_gamma   90.00
#
_symmetry.space_group_name_H-M   'P 1'
#
loop_
_entity.id
_entity.type
_entity.pdbx_description
1 polymer ?
#
loop_
_entity_poly.entity_id
_entity_poly.type
_entity_poly.pdbx_seq_one_letter_code
_entity_poly.pdbx_strand_id
1 'polypeptide(L)'
;MKLWSILGNSQRLDGGAMFGNAPRAMWQKWSPPDELNRIELACRALLATPVNGKTVLFEAGIGAFFEPKLRERYGVVEDRHVLLDSLSGAGFSHEDVDVVVLSHLHFDHAGGLLAPWREGAAPQLLFPNATFVVGAEHWERARHP
;
A
#
# COMPACT_ATOMS: atom_id res chain seq x y z
N MET A 1 7.61 7.63 -21.96
CA MET A 1 7.19 7.25 -20.59
C MET A 1 5.68 7.10 -20.57
N LYS A 2 5.17 6.01 -20.03
CA LYS A 2 3.75 5.76 -19.76
C LYS A 2 3.55 5.63 -18.25
N LEU A 3 2.37 5.98 -17.77
CA LEU A 3 1.99 5.93 -16.35
C LEU A 3 0.74 5.08 -16.20
N TRP A 4 0.72 4.25 -15.15
CA TRP A 4 -0.45 3.45 -14.77
C TRP A 4 -0.79 3.69 -13.31
N SER A 5 -2.05 3.96 -13.02
CA SER A 5 -2.58 3.93 -11.67
C SER A 5 -2.76 2.45 -11.28
N ILE A 6 -2.00 2.01 -10.30
CA ILE A 6 -2.02 0.64 -9.79
C ILE A 6 -2.82 0.63 -8.49
N LEU A 7 -3.83 -0.23 -8.42
CA LEU A 7 -4.63 -0.41 -7.22
C LEU A 7 -3.84 -1.24 -6.20
N GLY A 8 -3.90 -0.86 -4.95
CA GLY A 8 -3.52 -1.69 -3.80
C GLY A 8 -4.76 -2.08 -3.00
N ASN A 9 -4.56 -2.78 -1.90
CA ASN A 9 -5.63 -3.14 -0.98
C ASN A 9 -6.27 -1.89 -0.37
N SER A 10 -7.57 -1.96 -0.11
CA SER A 10 -8.30 -0.90 0.58
C SER A 10 -8.18 -1.05 2.10
N GLN A 11 -8.32 0.06 2.81
CA GLN A 11 -8.28 0.11 4.27
C GLN A 11 -9.45 0.94 4.79
N ARG A 12 -9.93 0.62 6.00
CA ARG A 12 -10.95 1.41 6.71
C ARG A 12 -10.39 1.93 8.01
N LEU A 13 -10.28 3.25 8.12
CA LEU A 13 -9.82 3.94 9.33
C LEU A 13 -10.85 4.95 9.82
N ASP A 14 -10.75 5.34 11.09
CA ASP A 14 -11.63 6.34 11.71
C ASP A 14 -11.62 7.64 10.90
N GLY A 15 -12.81 8.07 10.48
CA GLY A 15 -12.97 9.28 9.67
C GLY A 15 -12.58 10.55 10.41
N GLY A 16 -12.76 10.59 11.75
CA GLY A 16 -12.32 11.71 12.57
C GLY A 16 -10.81 11.85 12.58
N ALA A 17 -10.08 10.74 12.67
CA ALA A 17 -8.62 10.74 12.58
C ALA A 17 -8.13 11.21 11.20
N MET A 18 -8.84 10.83 10.13
CA MET A 18 -8.46 11.20 8.75
C MET A 18 -8.78 12.66 8.42
N PHE A 19 -9.94 13.15 8.84
CA PHE A 19 -10.39 14.52 8.56
C PHE A 19 -9.97 15.55 9.62
N GLY A 20 -9.39 15.12 10.73
CA GLY A 20 -8.88 15.98 11.79
C GLY A 20 -9.95 16.93 12.34
N ASN A 21 -9.70 18.23 12.24
CA ASN A 21 -10.59 19.26 12.78
C ASN A 21 -11.84 19.52 11.92
N ALA A 22 -12.00 18.88 10.75
CA ALA A 22 -13.18 19.05 9.94
C ALA A 22 -14.40 18.38 10.62
N PRO A 23 -15.53 19.08 10.79
CA PRO A 23 -16.72 18.49 11.43
C PRO A 23 -17.27 17.31 10.61
N ARG A 24 -17.64 16.23 11.31
CA ARG A 24 -18.26 15.04 10.68
C ARG A 24 -19.44 15.39 9.78
N ALA A 25 -20.30 16.33 10.22
CA ALA A 25 -21.46 16.77 9.46
C ALA A 25 -21.11 17.34 8.07
N MET A 26 -19.87 17.74 7.85
CA MET A 26 -19.38 18.21 6.55
C MET A 26 -18.86 17.04 5.71
N TRP A 27 -17.87 16.28 6.20
CA TRP A 27 -17.19 15.26 5.40
C TRP A 27 -18.01 13.98 5.16
N GLN A 28 -18.93 13.61 6.06
CA GLN A 28 -19.78 12.42 5.87
C GLN A 28 -20.68 12.48 4.60
N LYS A 29 -20.84 13.65 4.00
CA LYS A 29 -21.65 13.83 2.77
C LYS A 29 -20.93 13.27 1.54
N TRP A 30 -19.60 13.26 1.54
CA TRP A 30 -18.77 12.78 0.42
C TRP A 30 -17.98 11.52 0.76
N SER A 31 -17.77 11.26 2.04
CA SER A 31 -17.13 10.06 2.55
C SER A 31 -17.95 9.49 3.71
N PRO A 32 -19.09 8.81 3.40
CA PRO A 32 -19.97 8.30 4.43
C PRO A 32 -19.26 7.23 5.27
N PRO A 33 -19.24 7.38 6.61
CA PRO A 33 -18.61 6.41 7.48
C PRO A 33 -19.51 5.19 7.73
N ASP A 34 -18.90 4.08 8.10
CA ASP A 34 -19.58 2.91 8.63
C ASP A 34 -20.05 3.13 10.10
N GLU A 35 -20.64 2.09 10.70
CA GLU A 35 -21.15 2.12 12.09
C GLU A 35 -20.03 2.37 13.12
N LEU A 36 -18.77 2.06 12.79
CA LEU A 36 -17.59 2.32 13.61
C LEU A 36 -16.91 3.65 13.30
N ASN A 37 -17.58 4.56 12.58
CA ASN A 37 -17.03 5.84 12.12
C ASN A 37 -15.85 5.73 11.15
N ARG A 38 -15.64 4.57 10.51
CA ARG A 38 -14.53 4.35 9.59
C ARG A 38 -14.94 4.71 8.17
N ILE A 39 -14.03 5.32 7.45
CA ILE A 39 -14.12 5.61 6.02
C ILE A 39 -13.20 4.70 5.23
N GLU A 40 -13.53 4.43 3.98
CA GLU A 40 -12.70 3.65 3.08
C GLU A 40 -11.59 4.50 2.49
N LEU A 41 -10.37 3.96 2.52
CA LEU A 41 -9.15 4.56 1.98
C LEU A 41 -8.54 3.64 0.93
N ALA A 42 -8.11 4.22 -0.19
CA ALA A 42 -7.42 3.50 -1.25
C ALA A 42 -5.90 3.65 -1.09
N CYS A 43 -5.20 2.54 -0.89
CA CYS A 43 -3.74 2.51 -0.87
C CYS A 43 -3.22 2.24 -2.28
N ARG A 44 -2.98 3.30 -3.06
CA ARG A 44 -2.62 3.22 -4.48
C ARG A 44 -1.11 3.33 -4.70
N ALA A 45 -0.67 2.79 -5.83
CA ALA A 45 0.68 2.94 -6.36
C ALA A 45 0.65 3.56 -7.76
N LEU A 46 1.77 4.06 -8.22
CA LEU A 46 1.98 4.56 -9.58
C LEU A 46 3.11 3.79 -10.24
N LEU A 47 2.83 3.14 -11.37
CA LEU A 47 3.87 2.54 -12.21
C LEU A 47 4.24 3.48 -13.35
N ALA A 48 5.53 3.71 -13.54
CA ALA A 48 6.09 4.53 -14.62
C ALA A 48 7.13 3.74 -15.42
N THR A 49 6.98 3.66 -16.75
CA THR A 49 7.94 2.99 -17.63
C THR A 49 7.91 3.56 -19.06
N PRO A 50 9.06 3.62 -19.79
CA PRO A 50 10.39 3.58 -19.24
C PRO A 50 10.76 4.92 -18.60
N VAL A 51 11.41 4.85 -17.44
CA VAL A 51 12.09 5.99 -16.82
C VAL A 51 13.60 5.70 -16.90
N ASN A 52 14.30 6.36 -17.81
CA ASN A 52 15.70 6.05 -18.14
C ASN A 52 15.93 4.54 -18.43
N GLY A 53 15.00 3.92 -19.18
CA GLY A 53 15.05 2.50 -19.51
C GLY A 53 14.58 1.54 -18.43
N LYS A 54 14.12 2.03 -17.27
CA LYS A 54 13.68 1.25 -16.13
C LYS A 54 12.17 1.32 -15.89
N THR A 55 11.61 0.29 -15.27
CA THR A 55 10.25 0.26 -14.73
C THR A 55 10.30 0.64 -13.26
N VAL A 56 9.61 1.72 -12.90
CA VAL A 56 9.64 2.31 -11.56
C VAL A 56 8.24 2.24 -10.96
N LEU A 57 8.13 1.67 -9.76
CA LEU A 57 6.92 1.67 -8.95
C LEU A 57 7.08 2.68 -7.80
N PHE A 58 6.13 3.60 -7.68
CA PHE A 58 6.03 4.54 -6.56
C PHE A 58 4.93 4.05 -5.63
N GLU A 59 5.26 3.84 -4.37
CA GLU A 59 4.46 3.22 -3.32
C GLU A 59 4.12 1.74 -3.61
N ALA A 60 3.77 1.01 -2.56
CA ALA A 60 3.35 -0.38 -2.67
C ALA A 60 1.98 -0.67 -2.01
N GLY A 61 1.41 0.32 -1.33
CA GLY A 61 0.17 0.12 -0.58
C GLY A 61 0.33 -0.83 0.60
N ILE A 62 -0.80 -1.32 1.12
CA ILE A 62 -0.83 -2.12 2.33
C ILE A 62 -0.60 -3.62 2.08
N GLY A 63 -1.01 -4.15 0.91
CA GLY A 63 -0.86 -5.58 0.59
C GLY A 63 -1.71 -6.50 1.46
N ALA A 64 -1.30 -7.77 1.55
CA ALA A 64 -2.02 -8.85 2.24
C ALA A 64 -1.14 -9.60 3.25
N PHE A 65 -0.14 -8.94 3.83
CA PHE A 65 0.87 -9.57 4.69
C PHE A 65 0.43 -9.75 6.15
N PHE A 66 -0.62 -9.08 6.57
CA PHE A 66 -1.12 -9.21 7.94
C PHE A 66 -1.79 -10.55 8.20
N GLU A 67 -1.54 -11.12 9.37
CA GLU A 67 -2.36 -12.20 9.89
C GLU A 67 -3.85 -11.76 10.02
N PRO A 68 -4.84 -12.68 10.02
CA PRO A 68 -6.25 -12.34 10.02
C PRO A 68 -6.67 -11.35 11.12
N LYS A 69 -6.16 -11.51 12.34
CA LYS A 69 -6.46 -10.63 13.48
C LYS A 69 -5.94 -9.21 13.29
N LEU A 70 -4.72 -9.04 12.74
CA LEU A 70 -4.16 -7.73 12.47
C LEU A 70 -4.82 -7.09 11.24
N ARG A 71 -5.16 -7.88 10.23
CA ARG A 71 -5.93 -7.43 9.06
C ARG A 71 -7.26 -6.80 9.50
N GLU A 72 -8.01 -7.48 10.37
CA GLU A 72 -9.25 -6.96 10.93
C GLU A 72 -9.01 -5.68 11.74
N ARG A 73 -8.02 -5.70 12.65
CA ARG A 73 -7.66 -4.55 13.50
C ARG A 73 -7.31 -3.30 12.71
N TYR A 74 -6.56 -3.45 11.62
CA TYR A 74 -6.14 -2.33 10.77
C TYR A 74 -7.11 -2.06 9.62
N GLY A 75 -8.23 -2.74 9.56
CA GLY A 75 -9.31 -2.48 8.63
C GLY A 75 -8.96 -2.76 7.16
N VAL A 76 -8.03 -3.68 6.89
CA VAL A 76 -7.71 -4.08 5.51
C VAL A 76 -8.85 -4.90 4.94
N VAL A 77 -9.38 -4.48 3.81
CA VAL A 77 -10.63 -5.00 3.25
C VAL A 77 -10.41 -6.33 2.53
N GLU A 78 -9.51 -6.36 1.56
CA GLU A 78 -9.28 -7.55 0.75
C GLU A 78 -8.28 -8.50 1.42
N ASP A 79 -8.49 -9.80 1.26
CA ASP A 79 -7.62 -10.88 1.76
C ASP A 79 -6.57 -11.34 0.73
N ARG A 80 -6.71 -10.88 -0.54
CA ARG A 80 -5.79 -11.13 -1.64
C ARG A 80 -4.85 -9.95 -1.85
N HIS A 81 -3.78 -10.14 -2.58
CA HIS A 81 -2.77 -9.11 -2.84
C HIS A 81 -3.16 -8.27 -4.08
N VAL A 82 -3.95 -7.21 -3.87
CA VAL A 82 -4.53 -6.40 -4.94
C VAL A 82 -3.46 -5.71 -5.80
N LEU A 83 -2.33 -5.29 -5.23
CA LEU A 83 -1.22 -4.68 -5.98
C LEU A 83 -0.69 -5.62 -7.07
N LEU A 84 -0.46 -6.91 -6.73
CA LEU A 84 0.03 -7.89 -7.71
C LEU A 84 -0.99 -8.15 -8.82
N ASP A 85 -2.27 -8.26 -8.46
CA ASP A 85 -3.35 -8.43 -9.45
C ASP A 85 -3.44 -7.22 -10.37
N SER A 86 -3.31 -6.00 -9.82
CA SER A 86 -3.37 -4.76 -10.59
C SER A 86 -2.16 -4.59 -11.52
N LEU A 87 -0.96 -4.96 -11.07
CA LEU A 87 0.23 -5.01 -11.92
C LEU A 87 0.04 -5.98 -13.08
N SER A 88 -0.45 -7.20 -12.78
CA SER A 88 -0.76 -8.21 -13.80
C SER A 88 -1.78 -7.73 -14.82
N GLY A 89 -2.84 -7.05 -14.36
CA GLY A 89 -3.84 -6.43 -15.24
C GLY A 89 -3.28 -5.32 -16.13
N ALA A 90 -2.21 -4.66 -15.71
CA ALA A 90 -1.46 -3.67 -16.50
C ALA A 90 -0.40 -4.30 -17.44
N GLY A 91 -0.23 -5.62 -17.39
CA GLY A 91 0.73 -6.37 -18.22
C GLY A 91 2.13 -6.47 -17.61
N PHE A 92 2.26 -6.30 -16.29
CA PHE A 92 3.52 -6.39 -15.56
C PHE A 92 3.44 -7.40 -14.42
N SER A 93 4.56 -8.01 -14.08
CA SER A 93 4.74 -8.75 -12.83
C SER A 93 5.57 -7.90 -11.84
N HIS A 94 5.63 -8.32 -10.58
CA HIS A 94 6.53 -7.70 -9.60
C HIS A 94 8.02 -7.94 -9.93
N GLU A 95 8.33 -8.92 -10.79
CA GLU A 95 9.69 -9.22 -11.27
C GLU A 95 10.15 -8.25 -12.38
N ASP A 96 9.20 -7.55 -13.04
CA ASP A 96 9.47 -6.56 -14.09
C ASP A 96 9.78 -5.16 -13.53
N VAL A 97 9.70 -4.98 -12.21
CA VAL A 97 9.96 -3.71 -11.53
C VAL A 97 11.44 -3.61 -11.18
N ASP A 98 12.12 -2.60 -11.72
CA ASP A 98 13.54 -2.34 -11.49
C ASP A 98 13.80 -1.48 -10.25
N VAL A 99 12.84 -0.60 -9.90
CA VAL A 99 12.96 0.33 -8.78
C VAL A 99 11.62 0.48 -8.09
N VAL A 100 11.63 0.40 -6.76
CA VAL A 100 10.50 0.78 -5.91
C VAL A 100 10.89 2.01 -5.10
N VAL A 101 10.10 3.08 -5.20
CA VAL A 101 10.30 4.33 -4.46
C VAL A 101 9.19 4.47 -3.44
N LEU A 102 9.54 4.57 -2.15
CA LEU A 102 8.60 4.75 -1.06
C LEU A 102 8.72 6.15 -0.46
N SER A 103 7.60 6.81 -0.26
CA SER A 103 7.56 8.08 0.47
C SER A 103 8.00 7.89 1.92
N HIS A 104 7.56 6.80 2.54
CA HIS A 104 7.93 6.39 3.90
C HIS A 104 7.60 4.90 4.13
N LEU A 105 7.92 4.37 5.33
CA LEU A 105 7.85 2.94 5.63
C LEU A 105 6.66 2.54 6.54
N HIS A 106 5.58 3.33 6.58
CA HIS A 106 4.34 2.85 7.20
C HIS A 106 3.73 1.70 6.38
N PHE A 107 3.02 0.81 7.06
CA PHE A 107 2.52 -0.43 6.47
C PHE A 107 1.54 -0.22 5.30
N ASP A 108 0.79 0.88 5.30
CA ASP A 108 -0.15 1.25 4.24
C ASP A 108 0.53 1.81 2.98
N HIS A 109 1.85 2.04 3.04
CA HIS A 109 2.72 2.42 1.92
C HIS A 109 3.71 1.33 1.52
N ALA A 110 4.21 0.56 2.48
CA ALA A 110 5.28 -0.42 2.26
C ALA A 110 4.83 -1.89 2.41
N GLY A 111 3.64 -2.15 2.97
CA GLY A 111 3.18 -3.52 3.25
C GLY A 111 3.02 -4.37 2.01
N GLY A 112 2.67 -3.77 0.87
CA GLY A 112 2.57 -4.45 -0.41
C GLY A 112 3.89 -4.97 -0.99
N LEU A 113 5.02 -4.65 -0.35
CA LEU A 113 6.31 -5.29 -0.65
C LEU A 113 6.42 -6.72 -0.14
N LEU A 114 5.53 -7.12 0.76
CA LEU A 114 5.55 -8.45 1.39
C LEU A 114 4.54 -9.39 0.74
N ALA A 115 4.93 -10.66 0.62
CA ALA A 115 4.04 -11.73 0.18
C ALA A 115 2.81 -11.84 1.09
N PRO A 116 1.67 -12.36 0.58
CA PRO A 116 0.51 -12.62 1.40
C PRO A 116 0.86 -13.49 2.62
N TRP A 117 0.26 -13.15 3.75
CA TRP A 117 0.45 -13.90 4.98
C TRP A 117 0.09 -15.38 4.82
N ARG A 118 0.90 -16.23 5.41
CA ARG A 118 0.65 -17.68 5.53
C ARG A 118 1.04 -18.11 6.93
N GLU A 119 0.19 -18.94 7.54
CA GLU A 119 0.45 -19.49 8.87
C GLU A 119 1.76 -20.26 8.90
N GLY A 120 2.60 -19.97 9.90
CA GLY A 120 3.91 -20.60 10.09
C GLY A 120 5.00 -20.17 9.11
N ALA A 121 4.72 -19.32 8.15
CA ALA A 121 5.72 -18.81 7.20
C ALA A 121 6.34 -17.49 7.70
N ALA A 122 7.64 -17.34 7.49
CA ALA A 122 8.31 -16.05 7.67
C ALA A 122 7.88 -15.05 6.58
N PRO A 123 7.85 -13.73 6.88
CA PRO A 123 7.61 -12.70 5.87
C PRO A 123 8.62 -12.82 4.72
N GLN A 124 8.12 -12.75 3.49
CA GLN A 124 8.94 -12.83 2.28
C GLN A 124 8.82 -11.52 1.51
N LEU A 125 9.96 -10.91 1.18
CA LEU A 125 10.02 -9.73 0.34
C LEU A 125 9.74 -10.12 -1.12
N LEU A 126 8.86 -9.35 -1.75
CA LEU A 126 8.57 -9.39 -3.19
C LEU A 126 9.51 -8.45 -3.96
N PHE A 127 9.34 -8.35 -5.29
CA PHE A 127 10.14 -7.48 -6.15
C PHE A 127 11.64 -7.83 -6.17
N PRO A 128 11.99 -9.07 -6.53
CA PRO A 128 13.35 -9.61 -6.38
C PRO A 128 14.41 -8.86 -7.20
N ASN A 129 13.98 -8.20 -8.29
CA ASN A 129 14.88 -7.47 -9.19
C ASN A 129 14.97 -5.98 -8.88
N ALA A 130 14.18 -5.49 -7.90
CA ALA A 130 14.06 -4.06 -7.64
C ALA A 130 15.12 -3.53 -6.67
N THR A 131 15.60 -2.33 -6.95
CA THR A 131 16.26 -1.48 -5.96
C THR A 131 15.21 -0.69 -5.18
N PHE A 132 15.25 -0.76 -3.86
CA PHE A 132 14.33 -0.01 -2.99
C PHE A 132 14.94 1.34 -2.62
N VAL A 133 14.14 2.40 -2.77
CA VAL A 133 14.55 3.79 -2.49
C VAL A 133 13.58 4.37 -1.47
N VAL A 134 14.12 4.90 -0.38
CA VAL A 134 13.39 5.61 0.67
C VAL A 134 14.26 6.72 1.25
N GLY A 135 13.64 7.76 1.81
CA GLY A 135 14.38 8.84 2.46
C GLY A 135 15.19 8.34 3.66
N ALA A 136 16.43 8.80 3.81
CA ALA A 136 17.36 8.37 4.87
C ALA A 136 16.76 8.54 6.29
N GLU A 137 16.06 9.63 6.55
CA GLU A 137 15.42 9.88 7.85
C GLU A 137 14.30 8.86 8.15
N HIS A 138 13.53 8.46 7.14
CA HIS A 138 12.49 7.44 7.29
C HIS A 138 13.09 6.06 7.53
N TRP A 139 14.21 5.75 6.86
CA TRP A 139 14.96 4.53 7.10
C TRP A 139 15.49 4.45 8.53
N GLU A 140 16.12 5.52 9.02
CA GLU A 140 16.63 5.56 10.40
C GLU A 140 15.51 5.45 11.44
N ARG A 141 14.38 6.13 11.22
CA ARG A 141 13.21 6.02 12.09
C ARG A 141 12.64 4.59 12.13
N ALA A 142 12.58 3.89 11.00
CA ALA A 142 12.06 2.53 10.94
C ALA A 142 12.97 1.51 11.65
N ARG A 143 14.29 1.77 11.70
CA ARG A 143 15.26 0.93 12.40
C ARG A 143 15.32 1.18 13.91
N HIS A 144 14.86 2.35 14.36
CA HIS A 144 14.87 2.80 15.74
C HIS A 144 13.49 3.34 16.14
N PRO A 145 12.45 2.46 16.20
CA PRO A 145 11.07 2.86 16.47
C PRO A 145 10.85 3.31 17.92
#